data_3d7a1252a8a8ae81e4282bc707c726ef
#
_entry.id   3d7a1252a8a8ae81e4282bc707c726ef
#
_cell.length_a   1.000
_cell.length_b   1.000
_cell.length_c   1.000
_cell.angle_alpha   90.00
_cell.angle_beta   90.00
_cell.angle_gamma   90.00
#
_symmetry.space_group_name_H-M   'P 1'
#
loop_
_entity.id
_entity.type
_entity.pdbx_description
1 polymer ?
#
loop_
_entity_poly.entity_id
_entity_poly.type
_entity_poly.pdbx_seq_one_letter_code
_entity_poly.pdbx_strand_id
1 'polypeptide(L)'
;GMGTQLPLEIERQLSHWFQPENGDDDGKYSADRCPIALWEMPDGDVFATLPSTGEGVKCGMHHAGAPTSPEAVNRSVSQGENAVARELLQTVMPGAGGRLLEARVCLYTNTPDRHFIIDWLEGGRVLVVSPCSGHGFKFDGEIGEIAAQLLTEGKTWLDLQPFSIRRLSR
;
A
#
# COMPACT_ATOMS: atom_id res chain seq x y z
N GLY A 1 -27.83 -3.96 -1.90
CA GLY A 1 -26.50 -4.56 -1.78
C GLY A 1 -26.40 -5.78 -2.69
N MET A 2 -25.22 -6.09 -3.18
CA MET A 2 -24.95 -7.22 -4.10
C MET A 2 -25.00 -8.60 -3.42
N GLY A 3 -25.43 -8.68 -2.15
CA GLY A 3 -25.65 -9.95 -1.41
C GLY A 3 -24.37 -10.73 -1.01
N THR A 4 -23.21 -10.31 -1.50
CA THR A 4 -21.93 -10.98 -1.17
C THR A 4 -21.18 -10.14 -0.13
N GLN A 5 -20.90 -10.76 1.01
CA GLN A 5 -20.05 -10.17 2.03
C GLN A 5 -18.64 -10.74 1.88
N LEU A 6 -17.67 -9.88 1.58
CA LEU A 6 -16.27 -10.26 1.52
C LEU A 6 -15.62 -10.06 2.90
N PRO A 7 -14.75 -10.98 3.36
CA PRO A 7 -14.06 -10.87 4.64
C PRO A 7 -12.89 -9.88 4.53
N LEU A 8 -13.22 -8.59 4.37
CA LEU A 8 -12.23 -7.53 4.22
C LEU A 8 -12.01 -6.82 5.56
N GLU A 9 -10.76 -6.54 5.86
CA GLU A 9 -10.35 -5.73 7.00
C GLU A 9 -9.74 -4.43 6.51
N ILE A 10 -10.19 -3.32 7.09
CA ILE A 10 -9.65 -2.00 6.79
C ILE A 10 -8.61 -1.64 7.84
N GLU A 11 -7.45 -1.24 7.39
CA GLU A 11 -6.30 -0.89 8.22
C GLU A 11 -5.89 0.56 7.96
N ARG A 12 -5.74 1.35 9.05
CA ARG A 12 -5.27 2.72 8.96
C ARG A 12 -3.76 2.73 8.77
N GLN A 13 -3.31 3.28 7.66
CA GLN A 13 -1.88 3.39 7.31
C GLN A 13 -1.42 4.83 7.29
N LEU A 14 -0.12 5.03 7.50
CA LEU A 14 0.52 6.34 7.45
C LEU A 14 1.58 6.40 6.36
N SER A 15 1.63 7.51 5.67
CA SER A 15 2.72 7.87 4.78
C SER A 15 3.30 9.20 5.22
N HIS A 16 4.61 9.29 5.30
CA HIS A 16 5.33 10.49 5.68
C HIS A 16 6.31 10.89 4.58
N TRP A 17 6.53 12.18 4.43
CA TRP A 17 7.55 12.74 3.55
C TRP A 17 8.48 13.63 4.38
N PHE A 18 9.76 13.32 4.31
CA PHE A 18 10.78 14.09 5.03
C PHE A 18 11.75 14.71 4.02
N GLN A 19 12.08 15.99 4.26
CA GLN A 19 13.19 16.60 3.59
C GLN A 19 14.48 16.01 4.20
N PRO A 20 15.44 15.54 3.39
CA PRO A 20 16.73 15.13 3.93
C PRO A 20 17.41 16.27 4.71
N GLU A 21 18.20 15.90 5.69
CA GLU A 21 19.09 16.84 6.37
C GLU A 21 20.04 17.46 5.34
N ASN A 22 20.33 18.74 5.49
CA ASN A 22 21.16 19.50 4.54
C ASN A 22 20.59 19.60 3.10
N GLY A 23 19.26 19.37 2.92
CA GLY A 23 18.58 19.59 1.65
C GLY A 23 18.83 18.53 0.58
N ASP A 24 19.57 17.46 0.84
CA ASP A 24 20.02 16.46 -0.14
C ASP A 24 20.85 17.08 -1.29
N ASP A 25 21.71 18.01 -0.98
CA ASP A 25 22.50 18.79 -1.94
C ASP A 25 23.36 17.90 -2.86
N ASP A 26 23.73 16.70 -2.41
CA ASP A 26 24.49 15.72 -3.18
C ASP A 26 23.59 14.70 -3.93
N GLY A 27 22.28 14.84 -3.83
CA GLY A 27 21.30 13.95 -4.47
C GLY A 27 21.35 12.50 -3.97
N LYS A 28 21.85 12.27 -2.76
CA LYS A 28 22.02 10.92 -2.19
C LYS A 28 20.71 10.12 -2.17
N TYR A 29 19.58 10.80 -1.94
CA TYR A 29 18.26 10.18 -1.80
C TYR A 29 17.39 10.37 -3.05
N SER A 30 17.94 10.84 -4.16
CA SER A 30 17.21 10.98 -5.43
C SER A 30 16.93 9.62 -6.09
N ALA A 31 15.91 9.57 -6.94
CA ALA A 31 15.43 8.33 -7.55
C ALA A 31 16.45 7.64 -8.48
N ASP A 32 17.41 8.36 -9.00
CA ASP A 32 18.51 7.84 -9.85
C ASP A 32 19.64 7.19 -9.04
N ARG A 33 19.71 7.46 -7.73
CA ARG A 33 20.78 6.98 -6.84
C ARG A 33 20.30 6.12 -5.67
N CYS A 34 19.04 6.26 -5.31
CA CYS A 34 18.43 5.58 -4.17
C CYS A 34 17.24 4.72 -4.64
N PRO A 35 17.26 3.40 -4.46
CA PRO A 35 16.15 2.55 -4.84
C PRO A 35 14.97 2.67 -3.87
N ILE A 36 13.80 2.20 -4.30
CA ILE A 36 12.72 1.84 -3.38
C ILE A 36 13.22 0.66 -2.54
N ALA A 37 13.07 0.73 -1.22
CA ALA A 37 13.48 -0.32 -0.32
C ALA A 37 12.37 -0.74 0.65
N LEU A 38 12.35 -2.03 0.94
CA LEU A 38 11.54 -2.63 1.99
C LEU A 38 12.52 -3.18 3.05
N TRP A 39 12.39 -2.66 4.26
CA TRP A 39 13.26 -2.98 5.39
C TRP A 39 12.50 -3.91 6.32
N GLU A 40 12.94 -5.14 6.46
CA GLU A 40 12.43 -6.05 7.49
C GLU A 40 13.00 -5.62 8.84
N MET A 41 12.10 -5.28 9.76
CA MET A 41 12.45 -4.84 11.10
C MET A 41 12.65 -6.04 12.02
N PRO A 42 13.33 -5.91 13.17
CA PRO A 42 13.62 -7.02 14.07
C PRO A 42 12.38 -7.76 14.61
N ASP A 43 11.24 -7.10 14.64
CA ASP A 43 9.94 -7.64 15.05
C ASP A 43 9.18 -8.33 13.91
N GLY A 44 9.72 -8.31 12.69
CA GLY A 44 9.13 -8.89 11.49
C GLY A 44 8.23 -7.92 10.71
N ASP A 45 8.01 -6.73 11.21
CA ASP A 45 7.30 -5.68 10.48
C ASP A 45 8.13 -5.16 9.30
N VAL A 46 7.48 -4.58 8.32
CA VAL A 46 8.15 -4.04 7.14
C VAL A 46 8.01 -2.54 7.09
N PHE A 47 9.14 -1.84 7.02
CA PHE A 47 9.20 -0.40 6.80
C PHE A 47 9.58 -0.13 5.35
N ALA A 48 8.75 0.64 4.65
CA ALA A 48 8.96 0.97 3.24
C ALA A 48 9.56 2.38 3.11
N THR A 49 10.53 2.52 2.22
CA THR A 49 11.10 3.83 1.85
C THR A 49 11.12 4.00 0.34
N LEU A 50 10.77 5.20 -0.12
CA LEU A 50 10.84 5.59 -1.51
C LEU A 50 11.76 6.81 -1.64
N PRO A 51 12.60 6.85 -2.68
CA PRO A 51 13.51 7.98 -2.92
C PRO A 51 12.76 9.29 -3.14
N SER A 52 13.45 10.39 -2.99
CA SER A 52 12.93 11.71 -3.32
C SER A 52 12.79 11.88 -4.84
N THR A 53 11.61 12.30 -5.26
CA THR A 53 11.32 12.77 -6.64
C THR A 53 11.12 14.29 -6.67
N GLY A 54 11.66 15.01 -5.68
CA GLY A 54 11.47 16.44 -5.47
C GLY A 54 10.56 16.79 -4.29
N GLU A 55 9.84 15.80 -3.75
CA GLU A 55 8.87 15.97 -2.64
C GLU A 55 9.40 15.47 -1.29
N GLY A 56 10.67 15.13 -1.22
CA GLY A 56 11.31 14.51 -0.05
C GLY A 56 11.25 12.98 -0.09
N VAL A 57 11.93 12.35 0.87
CA VAL A 57 11.94 10.90 1.03
C VAL A 57 10.61 10.46 1.65
N LYS A 58 9.90 9.58 0.96
CA LYS A 58 8.65 9.00 1.45
C LYS A 58 8.93 7.75 2.27
N CYS A 59 8.22 7.59 3.39
CA CYS A 59 8.30 6.36 4.19
C CYS A 59 6.97 6.03 4.88
N GLY A 60 6.86 4.77 5.33
CA GLY A 60 5.74 4.29 6.12
C GLY A 60 5.88 2.80 6.45
N MET A 61 5.20 2.37 7.51
CA MET A 61 5.07 0.95 7.84
C MET A 61 4.15 0.26 6.84
N HIS A 62 4.42 -1.00 6.56
CA HIS A 62 3.59 -1.85 5.70
C HIS A 62 2.90 -2.90 6.55
N HIS A 63 1.56 -2.87 6.60
CA HIS A 63 0.71 -3.77 7.41
C HIS A 63 0.90 -3.70 8.94
N ALA A 64 1.28 -2.56 9.48
CA ALA A 64 1.40 -2.36 10.93
C ALA A 64 0.39 -1.34 11.48
N GLY A 65 -0.65 -1.04 10.74
CA GLY A 65 -1.67 -0.07 11.14
C GLY A 65 -2.79 -0.66 11.98
N ALA A 66 -3.52 0.20 12.69
CA ALA A 66 -4.66 -0.22 13.49
C ALA A 66 -5.88 -0.55 12.61
N PRO A 67 -6.65 -1.61 12.92
CA PRO A 67 -7.94 -1.87 12.29
C PRO A 67 -8.89 -0.67 12.46
N THR A 68 -9.66 -0.37 11.41
CA THR A 68 -10.60 0.75 11.40
C THR A 68 -11.75 0.50 10.41
N SER A 69 -12.60 1.52 10.20
CA SER A 69 -13.53 1.56 9.08
C SER A 69 -13.39 2.88 8.32
N PRO A 70 -13.86 2.97 7.08
CA PRO A 70 -13.82 4.22 6.31
C PRO A 70 -14.54 5.38 7.00
N GLU A 71 -15.59 5.10 7.80
CA GLU A 71 -16.39 6.06 8.53
C GLU A 71 -15.74 6.49 9.86
N ALA A 72 -15.03 5.57 10.52
CA ALA A 72 -14.47 5.78 11.87
C ALA A 72 -12.97 6.16 11.86
N VAL A 73 -12.31 6.14 10.71
CA VAL A 73 -10.87 6.40 10.64
C VAL A 73 -10.50 7.79 11.15
N ASN A 74 -9.56 7.84 12.09
CA ASN A 74 -8.91 9.08 12.48
C ASN A 74 -7.94 9.50 11.34
N ARG A 75 -8.27 10.61 10.67
CA ARG A 75 -7.46 11.15 9.57
C ARG A 75 -6.37 12.14 10.01
N SER A 76 -6.24 12.37 11.31
CA SER A 76 -5.16 13.18 11.85
C SER A 76 -3.93 12.33 12.13
N VAL A 77 -2.76 12.87 11.85
CA VAL A 77 -1.47 12.27 12.21
C VAL A 77 -0.90 13.02 13.41
N SER A 78 -0.60 12.30 14.48
CA SER A 78 -0.08 12.86 15.73
C SER A 78 1.42 13.17 15.64
N GLN A 79 1.90 14.01 16.54
CA GLN A 79 3.34 14.27 16.65
C GLN A 79 4.14 13.02 17.03
N GLY A 80 3.55 12.13 17.86
CA GLY A 80 4.17 10.86 18.21
C GLY A 80 4.37 9.94 17.01
N GLU A 81 3.34 9.80 16.14
CA GLU A 81 3.46 9.03 14.92
C GLU A 81 4.51 9.59 13.96
N ASN A 82 4.60 10.93 13.86
CA ASN A 82 5.63 11.59 13.06
C ASN A 82 7.04 11.35 13.61
N ALA A 83 7.19 11.32 14.94
CA ALA A 83 8.47 11.08 15.59
C ALA A 83 8.95 9.62 15.36
N VAL A 84 8.05 8.64 15.52
CA VAL A 84 8.34 7.22 15.26
C VAL A 84 8.77 7.01 13.80
N ALA A 85 8.03 7.57 12.84
CA ALA A 85 8.38 7.45 11.42
C ALA A 85 9.75 8.06 11.11
N ARG A 86 10.09 9.21 11.72
CA ARG A 86 11.41 9.84 11.57
C ARG A 86 12.52 8.96 12.15
N GLU A 87 12.33 8.41 13.35
CA GLU A 87 13.32 7.56 14.01
C GLU A 87 13.61 6.29 13.18
N LEU A 88 12.57 5.63 12.70
CA LEU A 88 12.71 4.47 11.80
C LEU A 88 13.46 4.85 10.51
N LEU A 89 13.09 5.98 9.90
CA LEU A 89 13.76 6.46 8.69
C LEU A 89 15.22 6.76 8.94
N GLN A 90 15.56 7.42 10.05
CA GLN A 90 16.96 7.69 10.42
C GLN A 90 17.77 6.42 10.68
N THR A 91 17.13 5.38 11.21
CA THR A 91 17.77 4.07 11.47
C THR A 91 18.20 3.39 10.17
N VAL A 92 17.34 3.40 9.15
CA VAL A 92 17.59 2.69 7.88
C VAL A 92 18.22 3.57 6.80
N MET A 93 17.99 4.87 6.86
CA MET A 93 18.51 5.87 5.92
C MET A 93 19.03 7.11 6.68
N PRO A 94 20.23 7.02 7.30
CA PRO A 94 20.77 8.11 8.11
C PRO A 94 20.90 9.44 7.33
N GLY A 95 20.28 10.50 7.86
CA GLY A 95 20.21 11.82 7.24
C GLY A 95 18.97 12.04 6.35
N ALA A 96 18.12 11.04 6.12
CA ALA A 96 16.87 11.22 5.35
C ALA A 96 15.74 11.85 6.17
N GLY A 97 15.76 11.74 7.52
CA GLY A 97 14.69 12.12 8.44
C GLY A 97 14.75 13.56 8.96
N GLY A 98 15.05 14.53 8.14
CA GLY A 98 15.11 15.95 8.54
C GLY A 98 13.72 16.56 8.80
N ARG A 99 13.39 17.68 8.15
CA ARG A 99 12.12 18.36 8.37
C ARG A 99 10.96 17.56 7.77
N LEU A 100 9.92 17.30 8.57
CA LEU A 100 8.67 16.74 8.04
C LEU A 100 8.04 17.72 7.04
N LEU A 101 7.77 17.25 5.84
CA LEU A 101 7.11 18.02 4.78
C LEU A 101 5.61 17.73 4.79
N GLU A 102 5.26 16.46 4.88
CA GLU A 102 3.87 16.03 4.86
C GLU A 102 3.70 14.69 5.61
N ALA A 103 2.50 14.49 6.16
CA ALA A 103 2.03 13.21 6.67
C ALA A 103 0.58 12.99 6.27
N ARG A 104 0.27 11.82 5.74
CA ARG A 104 -1.09 11.45 5.28
C ARG A 104 -1.54 10.14 5.88
N VAL A 105 -2.84 10.07 6.17
CA VAL A 105 -3.51 8.82 6.51
C VAL A 105 -4.02 8.18 5.23
N CYS A 106 -3.66 6.92 5.04
CA CYS A 106 -4.15 6.04 3.99
C CYS A 106 -4.95 4.89 4.59
N LEU A 107 -5.67 4.16 3.77
CA LEU A 107 -6.36 2.94 4.16
C LEU A 107 -5.85 1.78 3.31
N TYR A 108 -5.52 0.67 3.96
CA TYR A 108 -5.42 -0.60 3.29
C TYR A 108 -6.73 -1.35 3.43
N THR A 109 -7.15 -2.01 2.38
CA THR A 109 -8.26 -2.95 2.39
C THR A 109 -7.66 -4.33 2.24
N ASN A 110 -7.60 -5.09 3.32
CA ASN A 110 -6.90 -6.36 3.37
C ASN A 110 -7.87 -7.52 3.21
N THR A 111 -7.51 -8.48 2.38
CA THR A 111 -8.06 -9.83 2.41
C THR A 111 -7.35 -10.63 3.50
N PRO A 112 -7.93 -11.72 4.04
CA PRO A 112 -7.29 -12.54 5.08
C PRO A 112 -5.93 -13.10 4.69
N ASP A 113 -5.74 -13.38 3.41
CA ASP A 113 -4.49 -13.90 2.84
C ASP A 113 -3.61 -12.83 2.18
N ARG A 114 -4.02 -11.56 2.24
CA ARG A 114 -3.32 -10.41 1.67
C ARG A 114 -3.10 -10.48 0.15
N HIS A 115 -3.92 -11.29 -0.56
CA HIS A 115 -3.93 -11.34 -2.03
C HIS A 115 -5.05 -10.50 -2.63
N PHE A 116 -4.99 -10.27 -3.95
CA PHE A 116 -6.01 -9.55 -4.70
C PHE A 116 -7.30 -10.36 -4.84
N ILE A 117 -8.40 -9.70 -5.21
CA ILE A 117 -9.62 -10.35 -5.67
C ILE A 117 -9.84 -9.93 -7.12
N ILE A 118 -9.89 -10.90 -8.03
CA ILE A 118 -10.31 -10.72 -9.42
C ILE A 118 -11.20 -11.91 -9.75
N ASP A 119 -12.52 -11.74 -9.63
CA ASP A 119 -13.49 -12.83 -9.81
C ASP A 119 -14.87 -12.29 -10.13
N TRP A 120 -15.69 -13.15 -10.71
CA TRP A 120 -17.10 -12.88 -10.95
C TRP A 120 -17.94 -13.22 -9.72
N LEU A 121 -18.84 -12.33 -9.33
CA LEU A 121 -19.87 -12.65 -8.34
C LEU A 121 -20.85 -13.67 -8.91
N GLU A 122 -21.59 -14.34 -7.99
CA GLU A 122 -22.63 -15.28 -8.35
C GLU A 122 -23.57 -14.70 -9.42
N GLY A 123 -23.84 -15.52 -10.45
CA GLY A 123 -24.62 -15.11 -11.61
C GLY A 123 -23.81 -14.45 -12.74
N GLY A 124 -22.48 -14.26 -12.59
CA GLY A 124 -21.57 -13.87 -13.68
C GLY A 124 -21.82 -12.48 -14.30
N ARG A 125 -22.53 -11.60 -13.59
CA ARG A 125 -22.90 -10.26 -14.09
C ARG A 125 -22.10 -9.13 -13.50
N VAL A 126 -21.37 -9.38 -12.42
CA VAL A 126 -20.55 -8.37 -11.74
C VAL A 126 -19.15 -8.93 -11.59
N LEU A 127 -18.19 -8.29 -12.24
CA LEU A 127 -16.77 -8.56 -12.07
C LEU A 127 -16.26 -7.72 -10.91
N VAL A 128 -15.69 -8.37 -9.88
CA VAL A 128 -14.97 -7.70 -8.80
C VAL A 128 -13.49 -7.67 -9.17
N VAL A 129 -12.93 -6.48 -9.23
CA VAL A 129 -11.50 -6.24 -9.43
C VAL A 129 -11.01 -5.41 -8.26
N SER A 130 -10.39 -6.07 -7.30
CA SER A 130 -9.89 -5.44 -6.07
C SER A 130 -8.42 -5.79 -5.85
N PRO A 131 -7.51 -5.03 -6.50
CA PRO A 131 -6.08 -5.15 -6.31
C PRO A 131 -5.66 -4.45 -5.02
N CYS A 132 -6.06 -5.02 -3.88
CA CYS A 132 -5.98 -4.44 -2.55
C CYS A 132 -4.76 -4.94 -1.75
N SER A 133 -4.87 -4.96 -0.42
CA SER A 133 -3.84 -5.43 0.52
C SER A 133 -2.51 -4.65 0.44
N GLY A 134 -2.59 -3.35 0.11
CA GLY A 134 -1.47 -2.41 0.23
C GLY A 134 -0.40 -2.48 -0.87
N HIS A 135 -0.53 -3.37 -1.88
CA HIS A 135 0.52 -3.56 -2.88
C HIS A 135 0.05 -3.63 -4.34
N GLY A 136 -1.20 -3.26 -4.64
CA GLY A 136 -1.80 -3.40 -5.96
C GLY A 136 -1.41 -2.33 -6.98
N PHE A 137 -1.07 -1.13 -6.55
CA PHE A 137 -0.88 0.03 -7.44
C PHE A 137 0.13 -0.22 -8.59
N LYS A 138 1.23 -0.91 -8.30
CA LYS A 138 2.26 -1.22 -9.30
C LYS A 138 1.81 -2.17 -10.42
N PHE A 139 0.63 -2.78 -10.29
CA PHE A 139 0.04 -3.70 -11.26
C PHE A 139 -1.15 -3.10 -12.01
N ASP A 140 -1.40 -1.79 -11.89
CA ASP A 140 -2.60 -1.12 -12.41
C ASP A 140 -2.81 -1.34 -13.91
N GLY A 141 -1.75 -1.22 -14.72
CA GLY A 141 -1.80 -1.45 -16.16
C GLY A 141 -2.22 -2.88 -16.52
N GLU A 142 -1.59 -3.87 -15.89
CA GLU A 142 -1.89 -5.29 -16.14
C GLU A 142 -3.29 -5.67 -15.66
N ILE A 143 -3.67 -5.20 -14.49
CA ILE A 143 -5.01 -5.45 -13.93
C ILE A 143 -6.09 -4.80 -14.80
N GLY A 144 -5.81 -3.61 -15.35
CA GLY A 144 -6.70 -2.94 -16.29
C GLY A 144 -6.90 -3.76 -17.56
N GLU A 145 -5.83 -4.32 -18.13
CA GLU A 145 -5.88 -5.18 -19.31
C GLU A 145 -6.66 -6.47 -19.02
N ILE A 146 -6.38 -7.14 -17.91
CA ILE A 146 -7.11 -8.34 -17.48
C ILE A 146 -8.60 -8.05 -17.34
N ALA A 147 -8.97 -6.94 -16.71
CA ALA A 147 -10.36 -6.54 -16.54
C ALA A 147 -11.05 -6.29 -17.88
N ALA A 148 -10.37 -5.62 -18.82
CA ALA A 148 -10.87 -5.38 -20.17
C ALA A 148 -11.12 -6.70 -20.91
N GLN A 149 -10.15 -7.62 -20.91
CA GLN A 149 -10.29 -8.94 -21.55
C GLN A 149 -11.45 -9.77 -20.97
N LEU A 150 -11.57 -9.78 -19.63
CA LEU A 150 -12.67 -10.49 -18.97
C LEU A 150 -14.05 -9.93 -19.37
N LEU A 151 -14.17 -8.61 -19.52
CA LEU A 151 -15.43 -7.96 -19.87
C LEU A 151 -15.76 -8.08 -21.36
N THR A 152 -14.78 -8.09 -22.25
CA THR A 152 -14.99 -8.10 -23.70
C THR A 152 -14.93 -9.50 -24.31
N GLU A 153 -14.06 -10.36 -23.80
CA GLU A 153 -13.80 -11.69 -24.35
C GLU A 153 -14.24 -12.83 -23.43
N GLY A 154 -14.61 -12.53 -22.19
CA GLY A 154 -15.00 -13.51 -21.18
C GLY A 154 -13.84 -14.34 -20.62
N LYS A 155 -12.62 -14.08 -21.03
CA LYS A 155 -11.40 -14.79 -20.63
C LYS A 155 -10.18 -13.89 -20.64
N THR A 156 -9.13 -14.30 -19.95
CA THR A 156 -7.81 -13.66 -19.99
C THR A 156 -6.73 -14.73 -20.07
N TRP A 157 -5.51 -14.36 -20.41
CA TRP A 157 -4.36 -15.25 -20.49
C TRP A 157 -3.84 -15.66 -19.10
N LEU A 158 -4.11 -14.85 -18.06
CA LEU A 158 -3.63 -15.10 -16.71
C LEU A 158 -4.51 -16.14 -16.00
N ASP A 159 -3.88 -17.04 -15.25
CA ASP A 159 -4.60 -17.89 -14.29
C ASP A 159 -5.08 -17.05 -13.10
N LEU A 160 -6.39 -16.91 -12.98
CA LEU A 160 -7.04 -16.13 -11.92
C LEU A 160 -7.43 -16.97 -10.69
N GLN A 161 -7.17 -18.28 -10.69
CA GLN A 161 -7.49 -19.14 -9.54
C GLN A 161 -6.94 -18.59 -8.21
N PRO A 162 -5.70 -18.07 -8.15
CA PRO A 162 -5.16 -17.49 -6.92
C PRO A 162 -5.91 -16.25 -6.41
N PHE A 163 -6.69 -15.59 -7.27
CA PHE A 163 -7.43 -14.36 -6.98
C PHE A 163 -8.93 -14.58 -6.84
N SER A 164 -9.39 -15.83 -6.90
CA SER A 164 -10.81 -16.17 -6.78
C SER A 164 -11.36 -15.91 -5.38
N ILE A 165 -12.59 -15.38 -5.30
CA ILE A 165 -13.34 -15.17 -4.05
C ILE A 165 -13.52 -16.48 -3.27
N ARG A 166 -13.65 -17.62 -3.98
CA ARG A 166 -13.88 -18.93 -3.37
C ARG A 166 -12.78 -19.35 -2.39
N ARG A 167 -11.54 -18.87 -2.57
CA ARG A 167 -10.44 -19.15 -1.64
C ARG A 167 -10.65 -18.56 -0.24
N LEU A 168 -11.50 -17.53 -0.13
CA LEU A 168 -11.81 -16.84 1.12
C LEU A 168 -12.98 -17.47 1.89
N SER A 169 -13.59 -18.54 1.34
CA SER A 169 -14.77 -19.22 1.90
C SER A 169 -14.41 -20.42 2.79
N ARG A 170 -13.21 -20.44 3.39
CA ARG A 170 -12.77 -21.53 4.28
C ARG A 170 -12.94 -21.16 5.74
#